data_c7078792d09acdd4c09c703ece566f0e
#
_entry.id   c7078792d09acdd4c09c703ece566f0e
#
_cell.length_a   1.000
_cell.length_b   1.000
_cell.length_c   1.000
_cell.angle_alpha   90.00
_cell.angle_beta   90.00
_cell.angle_gamma   90.00
#
_symmetry.space_group_name_H-M   'P 1'
#
loop_
_entity.id
_entity.type
_entity.pdbx_description
1 polymer ?
#
loop_
_entity_poly.entity_id
_entity_poly.type
_entity_poly.pdbx_seq_one_letter_code
_entity_poly.pdbx_strand_id
1 'polypeptide(L)'
;TYTTPLQSFSVNTENDLPEGFVLISPSNGSYTSDLNQLLFWSPSNDLDNDIISYEVKLNGVSFAMTINNYVNLYDLMEDMVYEWSVVAMDENGGSTESEMWSFTVNAENAPPSDFTLITPLPESLIETTEQITFEWERSEDMDPMDAVMYHLEIHTEESQMMYETSEQSFTVESLTDNHVYHWSVKAMDLNGAMTENVGGPSMFIVNTMNDAPTISELVAPLDGSIQTDLSPNFYWTASDDIDPMDHVSYSMSWWGMDDMEVQSVSLDSNGVTPEEDLMDNFMYGWSVEAMDMNEATALTETAYFYTDAFPEAPANFMTLAPENDAAGLGMEIEFVWNATTDPDPIETIHYQLVYTDNWMDSTTYVFSDLLEDTTVTLVLEDNMQYYWGVIARDSDGFIVGSNNNTPNTLVVGTLSLDSDMSPTEFTLEQNYPNPFNPTTQIK
;
A
#
# COMPACT_ATOMS: atom_id res chain seq x y z
N THR A 1 -45.18 116.39 -15.63
CA THR A 1 -45.43 115.32 -14.69
C THR A 1 -44.19 114.56 -14.48
N TYR A 2 -43.61 114.67 -13.29
CA TYR A 2 -42.51 113.86 -12.86
C TYR A 2 -43.12 112.61 -12.15
N THR A 3 -42.89 111.46 -12.66
CA THR A 3 -43.20 110.22 -11.96
C THR A 3 -41.98 109.80 -11.16
N THR A 4 -42.08 109.70 -9.87
CA THR A 4 -41.06 109.09 -9.04
C THR A 4 -41.14 107.58 -9.23
N PRO A 5 -40.01 106.89 -9.28
CA PRO A 5 -40.00 105.48 -9.36
C PRO A 5 -40.68 104.89 -8.11
N LEU A 6 -41.46 103.85 -8.30
CA LEU A 6 -42.05 103.04 -7.17
C LEU A 6 -40.88 102.50 -6.37
N GLN A 7 -40.91 102.78 -5.08
CA GLN A 7 -40.07 102.05 -4.11
C GLN A 7 -40.90 101.02 -3.44
N SER A 8 -40.45 99.79 -3.41
CA SER A 8 -41.03 98.73 -2.68
C SER A 8 -40.24 98.50 -1.37
N PHE A 9 -40.90 98.19 -0.33
CA PHE A 9 -40.33 97.74 0.93
C PHE A 9 -41.00 96.43 1.31
N SER A 10 -40.27 95.50 1.94
CA SER A 10 -40.80 94.37 2.58
C SER A 10 -41.00 94.60 4.05
N VAL A 11 -41.99 93.93 4.62
CA VAL A 11 -42.24 93.97 6.05
C VAL A 11 -41.99 92.55 6.52
N ASN A 12 -41.02 92.37 7.37
CA ASN A 12 -40.73 91.18 8.08
C ASN A 12 -41.17 91.33 9.55
N THR A 13 -42.21 90.64 9.99
CA THR A 13 -42.79 90.70 11.34
C THR A 13 -42.63 89.39 12.14
N GLU A 14 -42.39 88.28 11.48
CA GLU A 14 -42.22 86.99 12.07
C GLU A 14 -41.07 86.31 11.31
N ASN A 15 -40.21 85.47 12.00
CA ASN A 15 -39.15 84.73 11.38
C ASN A 15 -39.71 83.60 10.57
N ASP A 16 -39.45 83.53 9.29
CA ASP A 16 -39.71 82.41 8.43
C ASP A 16 -38.55 81.37 8.56
N LEU A 17 -38.85 80.11 8.41
CA LEU A 17 -37.80 79.05 8.43
C LEU A 17 -37.11 78.99 7.08
N PRO A 18 -35.84 78.56 7.07
CA PRO A 18 -35.16 78.21 5.83
C PRO A 18 -35.98 77.25 4.95
N GLU A 19 -36.12 77.58 3.64
CA GLU A 19 -36.84 76.73 2.69
C GLU A 19 -36.20 75.31 2.61
N GLY A 20 -37.04 74.30 2.28
CA GLY A 20 -36.58 72.96 2.05
C GLY A 20 -35.54 72.84 0.94
N PHE A 21 -34.54 72.06 1.17
CA PHE A 21 -33.46 71.79 0.24
C PHE A 21 -33.23 70.26 0.10
N VAL A 22 -32.41 69.82 -0.87
CA VAL A 22 -32.16 68.40 -1.13
C VAL A 22 -30.68 68.06 -1.07
N LEU A 23 -30.34 66.91 -0.53
CA LEU A 23 -29.01 66.35 -0.64
C LEU A 23 -28.76 65.93 -2.09
N ILE A 24 -27.52 66.06 -2.58
CA ILE A 24 -27.17 65.77 -3.99
C ILE A 24 -26.10 64.69 -4.11
N SER A 25 -25.01 64.76 -3.33
CA SER A 25 -23.86 63.87 -3.41
C SER A 25 -23.20 63.71 -2.06
N PRO A 26 -22.76 62.47 -1.70
CA PRO A 26 -22.99 61.21 -2.41
C PRO A 26 -24.48 60.82 -2.45
N SER A 27 -24.92 60.07 -3.49
CA SER A 27 -26.31 59.61 -3.60
C SER A 27 -26.64 58.64 -2.46
N ASN A 28 -27.89 58.69 -1.99
CA ASN A 28 -28.31 57.80 -0.91
C ASN A 28 -28.12 56.32 -1.25
N GLY A 29 -27.42 55.58 -0.36
CA GLY A 29 -27.08 54.17 -0.54
C GLY A 29 -25.99 53.91 -1.58
N SER A 30 -25.22 54.91 -2.00
CA SER A 30 -24.14 54.74 -2.98
C SER A 30 -22.87 54.15 -2.34
N TYR A 31 -22.05 53.55 -3.19
CA TYR A 31 -20.68 53.13 -2.88
C TYR A 31 -19.66 54.05 -3.50
N THR A 32 -18.53 54.20 -2.85
CA THR A 32 -17.41 55.02 -3.36
C THR A 32 -16.08 54.34 -3.06
N SER A 33 -15.18 54.41 -4.03
CA SER A 33 -13.79 53.94 -3.88
C SER A 33 -12.83 55.04 -3.42
N ASP A 34 -13.35 56.26 -3.13
CA ASP A 34 -12.51 57.37 -2.68
C ASP A 34 -12.67 57.55 -1.16
N LEU A 35 -11.55 57.50 -0.44
CA LEU A 35 -11.48 57.78 1.00
C LEU A 35 -11.74 59.28 1.33
N ASN A 36 -11.92 60.11 0.31
CA ASN A 36 -12.28 61.52 0.46
C ASN A 36 -13.58 61.81 -0.29
N GLN A 37 -14.59 62.29 0.39
CA GLN A 37 -15.89 62.55 -0.20
C GLN A 37 -16.32 64.01 -0.09
N LEU A 38 -16.98 64.48 -1.14
CA LEU A 38 -17.63 65.77 -1.13
C LEU A 38 -19.11 65.60 -0.80
N LEU A 39 -19.51 66.03 0.40
CA LEU A 39 -20.93 66.18 0.73
C LEU A 39 -21.42 67.44 0.08
N PHE A 40 -22.46 67.34 -0.77
CA PHE A 40 -23.00 68.45 -1.54
C PHE A 40 -24.52 68.40 -1.54
N TRP A 41 -25.14 69.61 -1.33
CA TRP A 41 -26.59 69.77 -1.29
C TRP A 41 -27.01 71.01 -2.04
N SER A 42 -28.31 71.19 -2.38
CA SER A 42 -28.84 72.39 -2.94
C SER A 42 -28.89 73.52 -1.89
N PRO A 43 -28.58 74.75 -2.25
CA PRO A 43 -28.75 75.85 -1.29
C PRO A 43 -30.19 75.96 -0.83
N SER A 44 -30.40 76.28 0.44
CA SER A 44 -31.68 76.74 1.01
C SER A 44 -31.76 78.23 0.85
N ASN A 45 -32.96 78.76 0.70
CA ASN A 45 -33.25 80.19 0.68
C ASN A 45 -34.08 80.54 1.94
N ASP A 46 -34.11 81.81 2.28
CA ASP A 46 -34.95 82.38 3.32
C ASP A 46 -35.79 83.43 2.80
N LEU A 47 -37.07 83.41 3.18
CA LEU A 47 -38.04 84.47 2.71
C LEU A 47 -37.77 85.80 3.32
N ASP A 48 -37.15 85.85 4.49
CA ASP A 48 -36.73 87.09 5.19
C ASP A 48 -35.40 87.66 4.66
N ASN A 49 -34.73 86.85 3.75
CA ASN A 49 -33.38 87.10 3.22
C ASN A 49 -32.30 86.97 4.30
N ASP A 50 -32.50 86.19 5.31
CA ASP A 50 -31.50 85.92 6.32
C ASP A 50 -30.34 85.14 5.74
N ILE A 51 -29.17 85.19 6.38
CA ILE A 51 -28.01 84.44 5.97
C ILE A 51 -28.17 82.99 6.50
N ILE A 52 -28.19 82.07 5.58
CA ILE A 52 -28.26 80.67 5.92
C ILE A 52 -26.87 80.12 6.24
N SER A 53 -26.77 79.43 7.38
CA SER A 53 -25.67 78.55 7.77
C SER A 53 -26.14 77.13 7.80
N TYR A 54 -25.22 76.20 7.56
CA TYR A 54 -25.52 74.71 7.52
C TYR A 54 -24.73 73.99 8.59
N GLU A 55 -25.40 73.20 9.41
CA GLU A 55 -24.80 72.17 10.25
C GLU A 55 -24.84 70.84 9.50
N VAL A 56 -23.67 70.24 9.26
CA VAL A 56 -23.56 68.88 8.68
C VAL A 56 -23.41 67.94 9.81
N LYS A 57 -24.32 66.93 9.88
CA LYS A 57 -24.23 65.83 10.81
C LYS A 57 -23.68 64.59 10.07
N LEU A 58 -22.71 63.91 10.69
CA LEU A 58 -22.16 62.66 10.22
C LEU A 58 -22.32 61.59 11.31
N ASN A 59 -22.92 60.45 10.99
CA ASN A 59 -23.27 59.41 11.95
C ASN A 59 -24.01 59.92 13.19
N GLY A 60 -24.95 60.84 12.96
CA GLY A 60 -25.78 61.47 14.00
C GLY A 60 -25.08 62.52 14.87
N VAL A 61 -23.82 62.84 14.60
CA VAL A 61 -23.04 63.83 15.38
C VAL A 61 -22.74 65.03 14.51
N SER A 62 -22.82 66.27 15.11
CA SER A 62 -22.39 67.52 14.45
C SER A 62 -20.93 67.42 14.00
N PHE A 63 -20.70 67.41 12.70
CA PHE A 63 -19.39 67.32 12.08
C PHE A 63 -18.81 68.69 11.68
N ALA A 64 -19.57 69.55 11.03
CA ALA A 64 -19.11 70.83 10.55
C ALA A 64 -20.23 71.84 10.52
N MET A 65 -19.82 73.15 10.68
CA MET A 65 -20.65 74.33 10.42
C MET A 65 -20.08 75.05 9.23
N THR A 66 -20.90 75.40 8.26
CA THR A 66 -20.47 76.12 7.03
C THR A 66 -21.56 77.03 6.48
N ILE A 67 -21.16 78.00 5.71
CA ILE A 67 -22.07 78.89 4.89
C ILE A 67 -22.10 78.37 3.43
N ASN A 68 -21.24 77.42 3.08
CA ASN A 68 -21.23 76.81 1.74
C ASN A 68 -22.22 75.66 1.72
N ASN A 69 -22.71 75.30 0.57
CA ASN A 69 -23.57 74.13 0.35
C ASN A 69 -22.80 72.86 0.08
N TYR A 70 -21.57 72.79 0.62
CA TYR A 70 -20.71 71.63 0.55
C TYR A 70 -19.75 71.51 1.74
N VAL A 71 -19.31 70.27 2.05
CA VAL A 71 -18.23 69.99 2.99
C VAL A 71 -17.42 68.80 2.43
N ASN A 72 -16.08 68.85 2.57
CA ASN A 72 -15.22 67.78 2.23
C ASN A 72 -14.96 66.86 3.48
N LEU A 73 -15.12 65.61 3.30
CA LEU A 73 -14.66 64.57 4.23
C LEU A 73 -13.32 64.07 3.75
N TYR A 74 -12.41 63.71 4.68
CA TYR A 74 -11.08 63.18 4.40
C TYR A 74 -10.81 61.99 5.30
N ASP A 75 -9.93 61.08 4.86
CA ASP A 75 -9.45 59.94 5.61
C ASP A 75 -10.60 59.07 6.15
N LEU A 76 -11.61 58.86 5.32
CA LEU A 76 -12.69 57.92 5.65
C LEU A 76 -12.16 56.51 5.79
N MET A 77 -12.75 55.74 6.69
CA MET A 77 -12.37 54.34 6.89
C MET A 77 -13.01 53.45 5.84
N GLU A 78 -12.26 52.48 5.40
CA GLU A 78 -12.69 51.40 4.50
C GLU A 78 -13.84 50.60 5.11
N ASP A 79 -14.74 50.05 4.30
CA ASP A 79 -15.88 49.20 4.63
C ASP A 79 -16.86 49.81 5.63
N MET A 80 -16.86 51.13 5.72
CA MET A 80 -17.72 51.84 6.65
C MET A 80 -18.90 52.53 5.95
N VAL A 81 -20.07 52.37 6.56
CA VAL A 81 -21.28 53.10 6.19
C VAL A 81 -21.26 54.44 6.92
N TYR A 82 -21.38 55.54 6.17
CA TYR A 82 -21.52 56.89 6.68
C TYR A 82 -22.92 57.39 6.45
N GLU A 83 -23.63 57.75 7.54
CA GLU A 83 -24.92 58.42 7.50
C GLU A 83 -24.72 59.92 7.63
N TRP A 84 -25.41 60.72 6.82
CA TRP A 84 -25.29 62.13 6.87
C TRP A 84 -26.60 62.85 6.63
N SER A 85 -26.75 64.01 7.30
CA SER A 85 -27.85 65.01 7.12
C SER A 85 -27.31 66.41 7.27
N VAL A 86 -28.08 67.36 6.81
CA VAL A 86 -27.76 68.79 6.88
C VAL A 86 -28.93 69.52 7.50
N VAL A 87 -28.63 70.46 8.40
CA VAL A 87 -29.61 71.37 9.00
C VAL A 87 -29.28 72.78 8.50
N ALA A 88 -30.16 73.35 7.74
CA ALA A 88 -30.08 74.75 7.36
C ALA A 88 -30.66 75.60 8.53
N MET A 89 -29.93 76.68 8.93
CA MET A 89 -30.28 77.55 10.05
C MET A 89 -30.17 79.00 9.60
N ASP A 90 -31.13 79.76 9.97
CA ASP A 90 -31.14 81.26 9.81
C ASP A 90 -30.45 81.96 11.02
N GLU A 91 -30.30 83.29 10.94
CA GLU A 91 -29.67 84.02 12.02
C GLU A 91 -30.59 84.23 13.24
N ASN A 92 -31.87 83.93 13.11
CA ASN A 92 -32.88 84.16 14.13
C ASN A 92 -33.25 82.88 14.90
N GLY A 93 -32.63 81.70 14.50
CA GLY A 93 -32.77 80.42 15.18
C GLY A 93 -33.78 79.47 14.58
N GLY A 94 -34.38 79.82 13.44
CA GLY A 94 -35.18 78.87 12.65
C GLY A 94 -34.31 77.85 11.97
N SER A 95 -34.81 76.65 11.78
CA SER A 95 -34.06 75.57 11.12
C SER A 95 -34.90 74.60 10.32
N THR A 96 -34.34 74.08 9.25
CA THR A 96 -34.92 73.02 8.40
C THR A 96 -33.89 71.90 8.17
N GLU A 97 -34.21 70.66 8.49
CA GLU A 97 -33.34 69.49 8.36
C GLU A 97 -33.69 68.74 7.09
N SER A 98 -32.66 68.26 6.42
CA SER A 98 -32.76 67.35 5.27
C SER A 98 -33.21 65.93 5.69
N GLU A 99 -33.53 65.10 4.71
CA GLU A 99 -33.54 63.68 4.90
C GLU A 99 -32.14 63.17 5.28
N MET A 100 -32.05 62.02 5.95
CA MET A 100 -30.81 61.33 6.23
C MET A 100 -30.45 60.42 5.05
N TRP A 101 -29.26 60.60 4.51
CA TRP A 101 -28.71 59.76 3.46
C TRP A 101 -27.51 59.00 3.97
N SER A 102 -27.16 57.93 3.26
CA SER A 102 -25.97 57.11 3.57
C SER A 102 -25.12 56.85 2.31
N PHE A 103 -23.86 56.60 2.52
CA PHE A 103 -22.94 56.04 1.52
C PHE A 103 -21.95 55.12 2.21
N THR A 104 -21.42 54.13 1.45
CA THR A 104 -20.41 53.17 1.91
C THR A 104 -19.10 53.42 1.20
N VAL A 105 -18.00 53.43 1.94
CA VAL A 105 -16.66 53.42 1.38
C VAL A 105 -16.22 52.02 1.11
N ASN A 106 -15.72 51.75 -0.09
CA ASN A 106 -15.15 50.48 -0.53
C ASN A 106 -14.07 50.81 -1.57
N ALA A 107 -12.83 51.00 -1.12
CA ALA A 107 -11.71 51.49 -1.94
C ALA A 107 -10.78 50.33 -2.35
N GLU A 108 -10.63 49.31 -1.51
CA GLU A 108 -9.78 48.16 -1.73
C GLU A 108 -10.63 46.87 -1.70
N ASN A 109 -10.34 45.94 -2.59
CA ASN A 109 -10.99 44.63 -2.58
C ASN A 109 -10.44 43.77 -1.43
N ALA A 110 -11.26 43.47 -0.47
CA ALA A 110 -10.94 42.53 0.63
C ALA A 110 -11.18 41.11 0.18
N PRO A 111 -10.38 40.13 0.60
CA PRO A 111 -10.67 38.73 0.32
C PRO A 111 -11.79 38.23 1.24
N PRO A 112 -12.49 37.17 0.83
CA PRO A 112 -13.46 36.47 1.69
C PRO A 112 -12.85 36.05 3.03
N SER A 113 -13.66 36.01 4.08
CA SER A 113 -13.24 35.64 5.45
C SER A 113 -12.78 34.20 5.56
N ASP A 114 -11.95 33.92 6.58
CA ASP A 114 -11.53 32.55 6.94
C ASP A 114 -12.73 31.64 7.21
N PHE A 115 -12.60 30.36 6.84
CA PHE A 115 -13.61 29.32 7.05
C PHE A 115 -12.94 27.95 7.21
N THR A 116 -13.67 26.95 7.78
CA THR A 116 -13.17 25.61 8.00
C THR A 116 -13.95 24.57 7.21
N LEU A 117 -13.32 23.41 6.97
CA LEU A 117 -13.95 22.23 6.38
C LEU A 117 -14.78 21.50 7.44
N ILE A 118 -15.94 20.92 7.08
CA ILE A 118 -16.85 20.24 7.99
C ILE A 118 -16.91 18.75 7.71
N THR A 119 -17.18 18.34 6.48
CA THR A 119 -17.29 16.92 6.08
C THR A 119 -16.83 16.75 4.63
N PRO A 120 -16.14 15.63 4.30
CA PRO A 120 -15.71 14.51 5.15
C PRO A 120 -14.73 14.93 6.26
N LEU A 121 -14.84 14.27 7.45
CA LEU A 121 -13.91 14.51 8.55
C LEU A 121 -12.49 14.03 8.19
N PRO A 122 -11.44 14.65 8.74
CA PRO A 122 -10.09 14.16 8.55
C PRO A 122 -9.94 12.69 8.94
N GLU A 123 -9.24 11.92 8.08
CA GLU A 123 -8.95 10.49 8.28
C GLU A 123 -10.20 9.59 8.39
N SER A 124 -11.37 10.08 7.98
CA SER A 124 -12.59 9.27 8.00
C SER A 124 -12.62 8.24 6.89
N LEU A 125 -13.20 7.07 7.20
CA LEU A 125 -13.53 6.02 6.24
C LEU A 125 -14.96 6.26 5.70
N ILE A 126 -15.09 6.24 4.39
CA ILE A 126 -16.37 6.33 3.67
C ILE A 126 -16.62 5.00 2.95
N GLU A 127 -17.66 4.29 3.39
CA GLU A 127 -18.02 2.95 2.90
C GLU A 127 -18.97 3.00 1.70
N THR A 128 -18.94 4.09 0.91
CA THR A 128 -19.72 4.23 -0.32
C THR A 128 -18.94 5.02 -1.35
N THR A 129 -19.11 4.67 -2.61
CA THR A 129 -18.59 5.42 -3.75
C THR A 129 -19.59 6.43 -4.28
N GLU A 130 -20.85 6.39 -3.83
CA GLU A 130 -21.94 7.19 -4.39
C GLU A 130 -22.36 8.33 -3.45
N GLN A 131 -22.62 9.52 -4.04
CA GLN A 131 -23.21 10.68 -3.37
C GLN A 131 -22.48 11.14 -2.10
N ILE A 132 -21.20 11.39 -2.22
CA ILE A 132 -20.39 11.95 -1.13
C ILE A 132 -20.57 13.46 -1.11
N THR A 133 -21.06 13.97 0.02
CA THR A 133 -21.31 15.40 0.21
C THR A 133 -20.14 16.03 0.97
N PHE A 134 -19.61 17.10 0.39
CA PHE A 134 -18.59 17.95 0.98
C PHE A 134 -19.27 19.18 1.56
N GLU A 135 -18.95 19.53 2.79
CA GLU A 135 -19.51 20.69 3.48
C GLU A 135 -18.40 21.50 4.16
N TRP A 136 -18.58 22.81 4.16
CA TRP A 136 -17.67 23.77 4.79
C TRP A 136 -18.43 24.93 5.40
N GLU A 137 -17.78 25.68 6.27
CA GLU A 137 -18.35 26.87 6.85
C GLU A 137 -18.52 27.97 5.80
N ARG A 138 -19.48 28.85 6.04
CA ARG A 138 -19.68 30.00 5.19
C ARG A 138 -18.52 30.99 5.35
N SER A 139 -17.95 31.40 4.24
CA SER A 139 -17.11 32.58 4.15
C SER A 139 -17.95 33.79 3.74
N GLU A 140 -17.71 34.93 4.36
CA GLU A 140 -18.39 36.20 4.07
C GLU A 140 -17.38 37.19 3.53
N ASP A 141 -17.83 37.98 2.58
CA ASP A 141 -17.03 39.10 2.09
C ASP A 141 -17.42 40.40 2.82
N MET A 142 -16.40 41.20 3.15
CA MET A 142 -16.64 42.50 3.79
C MET A 142 -17.01 43.57 2.77
N ASP A 143 -16.68 43.34 1.50
CA ASP A 143 -17.03 44.28 0.44
C ASP A 143 -18.54 44.27 0.17
N PRO A 144 -19.18 45.40 0.20
CA PRO A 144 -20.61 45.49 0.01
C PRO A 144 -21.04 44.97 -1.37
N MET A 145 -22.04 44.11 -1.38
CA MET A 145 -22.62 43.48 -2.58
C MET A 145 -21.67 42.48 -3.29
N ASP A 146 -20.55 42.15 -2.71
CA ASP A 146 -19.72 41.09 -3.24
C ASP A 146 -20.30 39.71 -2.89
N ALA A 147 -20.14 38.75 -3.78
CA ALA A 147 -20.65 37.41 -3.63
C ALA A 147 -19.49 36.40 -3.63
N VAL A 148 -19.52 35.48 -2.69
CA VAL A 148 -18.50 34.43 -2.57
C VAL A 148 -18.88 33.21 -3.39
N MET A 149 -17.96 32.78 -4.24
CA MET A 149 -17.97 31.52 -4.95
C MET A 149 -16.94 30.58 -4.34
N TYR A 150 -17.29 29.29 -4.20
CA TYR A 150 -16.39 28.29 -3.66
C TYR A 150 -15.86 27.38 -4.77
N HIS A 151 -14.57 27.11 -4.73
CA HIS A 151 -13.87 26.19 -5.60
C HIS A 151 -13.46 24.98 -4.76
N LEU A 152 -14.20 23.87 -4.90
CA LEU A 152 -13.88 22.60 -4.30
C LEU A 152 -12.88 21.85 -5.17
N GLU A 153 -11.75 21.50 -4.59
CA GLU A 153 -10.71 20.68 -5.19
C GLU A 153 -10.62 19.32 -4.47
N ILE A 154 -10.68 18.22 -5.22
CA ILE A 154 -10.55 16.86 -4.71
C ILE A 154 -9.49 16.16 -5.57
N HIS A 155 -8.50 15.54 -4.95
CA HIS A 155 -7.45 14.86 -5.68
C HIS A 155 -6.99 13.56 -4.99
N THR A 156 -6.50 12.65 -5.81
CA THR A 156 -5.70 11.49 -5.42
C THR A 156 -4.26 11.70 -5.93
N GLU A 157 -3.38 10.72 -5.77
CA GLU A 157 -2.06 10.75 -6.41
C GLU A 157 -2.13 10.78 -7.94
N GLU A 158 -3.21 10.24 -8.53
CA GLU A 158 -3.35 10.03 -9.98
C GLU A 158 -4.34 10.96 -10.67
N SER A 159 -5.24 11.60 -9.92
CA SER A 159 -6.37 12.35 -10.47
C SER A 159 -6.69 13.61 -9.68
N GLN A 160 -7.28 14.60 -10.35
CA GLN A 160 -7.75 15.84 -9.76
C GLN A 160 -9.13 16.21 -10.33
N MET A 161 -10.05 16.59 -9.46
CA MET A 161 -11.39 17.07 -9.78
C MET A 161 -11.58 18.44 -9.19
N MET A 162 -12.24 19.33 -9.93
CA MET A 162 -12.54 20.69 -9.51
C MET A 162 -14.01 21.01 -9.75
N TYR A 163 -14.66 21.62 -8.78
CA TYR A 163 -16.07 22.01 -8.83
C TYR A 163 -16.23 23.44 -8.32
N GLU A 164 -17.25 24.14 -8.83
CA GLU A 164 -17.61 25.50 -8.43
C GLU A 164 -19.04 25.53 -7.93
N THR A 165 -19.28 26.26 -6.83
CA THR A 165 -20.61 26.44 -6.25
C THR A 165 -20.69 27.72 -5.44
N SER A 166 -21.90 28.31 -5.32
CA SER A 166 -22.19 29.39 -4.39
C SER A 166 -22.69 28.90 -3.03
N GLU A 167 -22.95 27.58 -2.90
CA GLU A 167 -23.46 26.98 -1.69
C GLU A 167 -22.30 26.52 -0.79
N GLN A 168 -22.57 26.29 0.50
CA GLN A 168 -21.60 25.79 1.47
C GLN A 168 -21.45 24.26 1.42
N SER A 169 -21.94 23.63 0.36
CA SER A 169 -21.83 22.19 0.15
C SER A 169 -21.83 21.85 -1.33
N PHE A 170 -21.24 20.69 -1.61
CA PHE A 170 -21.26 20.10 -2.96
C PHE A 170 -21.31 18.58 -2.85
N THR A 171 -22.18 17.94 -3.63
CA THR A 171 -22.28 16.48 -3.68
C THR A 171 -21.63 15.95 -4.95
N VAL A 172 -20.65 15.08 -4.79
CA VAL A 172 -20.00 14.35 -5.87
C VAL A 172 -20.72 13.02 -6.05
N GLU A 173 -21.10 12.72 -7.29
CA GLU A 173 -21.94 11.55 -7.60
C GLU A 173 -21.23 10.21 -7.51
N SER A 174 -19.91 10.18 -7.76
CA SER A 174 -19.12 8.96 -7.63
C SER A 174 -17.65 9.26 -7.41
N LEU A 175 -17.04 8.54 -6.48
CA LEU A 175 -15.60 8.43 -6.31
C LEU A 175 -15.16 7.00 -6.57
N THR A 176 -13.87 6.80 -6.81
CA THR A 176 -13.30 5.46 -7.00
C THR A 176 -13.08 4.81 -5.64
N ASP A 177 -13.38 3.51 -5.55
CA ASP A 177 -13.11 2.69 -4.37
C ASP A 177 -11.61 2.50 -4.13
N ASN A 178 -11.23 2.13 -2.93
CA ASN A 178 -9.86 1.81 -2.52
C ASN A 178 -8.87 2.97 -2.77
N HIS A 179 -9.30 4.21 -2.48
CA HIS A 179 -8.47 5.39 -2.68
C HIS A 179 -8.44 6.31 -1.47
N VAL A 180 -7.27 6.92 -1.28
CA VAL A 180 -7.08 8.07 -0.39
C VAL A 180 -7.35 9.34 -1.18
N TYR A 181 -8.28 10.15 -0.69
CA TYR A 181 -8.63 11.43 -1.26
C TYR A 181 -8.16 12.58 -0.37
N HIS A 182 -7.67 13.63 -1.00
CA HIS A 182 -7.41 14.90 -0.36
C HIS A 182 -8.36 15.95 -0.95
N TRP A 183 -8.88 16.84 -0.12
CA TRP A 183 -9.78 17.87 -0.57
C TRP A 183 -9.54 19.19 0.14
N SER A 184 -9.80 20.27 -0.56
CA SER A 184 -9.71 21.63 -0.07
C SER A 184 -10.75 22.51 -0.75
N VAL A 185 -11.03 23.66 -0.15
CA VAL A 185 -11.95 24.64 -0.70
C VAL A 185 -11.28 26.01 -0.68
N LYS A 186 -11.48 26.77 -1.76
CA LYS A 186 -11.11 28.19 -1.88
C LYS A 186 -12.36 29.01 -2.04
N ALA A 187 -12.55 30.00 -1.19
CA ALA A 187 -13.57 31.02 -1.34
C ALA A 187 -12.99 32.13 -2.21
N MET A 188 -13.73 32.57 -3.22
CA MET A 188 -13.32 33.62 -4.15
C MET A 188 -14.44 34.64 -4.29
N ASP A 189 -14.11 35.93 -4.21
CA ASP A 189 -15.03 37.03 -4.48
C ASP A 189 -15.20 37.28 -5.98
N LEU A 190 -16.08 38.24 -6.35
CA LEU A 190 -16.33 38.59 -7.75
C LEU A 190 -15.17 39.35 -8.40
N ASN A 191 -14.27 39.89 -7.61
CA ASN A 191 -13.12 40.69 -8.08
C ASN A 191 -11.84 39.84 -8.15
N GLY A 192 -11.87 38.58 -7.71
CA GLY A 192 -10.82 37.57 -7.86
C GLY A 192 -9.87 37.43 -6.67
N ALA A 193 -10.14 38.09 -5.52
CA ALA A 193 -9.42 37.76 -4.30
C ALA A 193 -9.89 36.44 -3.69
N MET A 194 -8.98 35.69 -3.07
CA MET A 194 -9.24 34.32 -2.62
C MET A 194 -8.76 34.09 -1.20
N THR A 195 -9.53 33.26 -0.49
CA THR A 195 -9.16 32.72 0.83
C THR A 195 -9.26 31.20 0.81
N GLU A 196 -8.18 30.53 1.20
CA GLU A 196 -8.17 29.06 1.37
C GLU A 196 -8.73 28.67 2.74
N ASN A 197 -9.33 27.48 2.84
CA ASN A 197 -9.80 26.97 4.11
C ASN A 197 -8.68 26.87 5.14
N VAL A 198 -9.00 27.18 6.39
CA VAL A 198 -8.06 27.05 7.51
C VAL A 198 -7.63 25.59 7.70
N GLY A 199 -6.35 25.36 7.92
CA GLY A 199 -5.77 24.04 8.12
C GLY A 199 -5.31 23.33 6.85
N GLY A 200 -5.58 23.90 5.67
CA GLY A 200 -5.19 23.32 4.40
C GLY A 200 -6.02 22.09 3.99
N PRO A 201 -5.54 21.27 3.06
CA PRO A 201 -6.27 20.10 2.57
C PRO A 201 -6.57 19.09 3.68
N SER A 202 -7.78 18.54 3.66
CA SER A 202 -8.19 17.42 4.51
C SER A 202 -8.12 16.10 3.73
N MET A 203 -7.88 14.97 4.41
CA MET A 203 -7.78 13.64 3.82
C MET A 203 -8.91 12.75 4.34
N PHE A 204 -9.46 11.91 3.47
CA PHE A 204 -10.40 10.83 3.81
C PHE A 204 -10.13 9.61 2.91
N ILE A 205 -10.68 8.47 3.30
CA ILE A 205 -10.51 7.19 2.60
C ILE A 205 -11.87 6.76 2.07
N VAL A 206 -11.92 6.31 0.81
CA VAL A 206 -13.07 5.59 0.26
C VAL A 206 -12.68 4.13 0.15
N ASN A 207 -13.36 3.28 0.91
CA ASN A 207 -13.23 1.82 0.88
C ASN A 207 -14.58 1.20 1.23
N THR A 208 -15.21 0.52 0.27
CA THR A 208 -16.59 0.02 0.40
C THR A 208 -16.68 -1.38 0.96
N MET A 209 -15.61 -2.15 0.85
CA MET A 209 -15.50 -3.51 1.40
C MET A 209 -14.04 -3.85 1.63
N ASN A 210 -13.79 -4.76 2.56
CA ASN A 210 -12.47 -5.33 2.76
C ASN A 210 -12.14 -6.29 1.62
N ASP A 211 -11.11 -5.99 0.86
CA ASP A 211 -10.52 -6.88 -0.15
C ASP A 211 -9.42 -7.74 0.49
N ALA A 212 -9.17 -8.93 -0.02
CA ALA A 212 -8.08 -9.76 0.48
C ALA A 212 -6.75 -9.37 -0.17
N PRO A 213 -5.62 -9.58 0.55
CA PRO A 213 -4.30 -9.35 -0.02
C PRO A 213 -4.06 -10.16 -1.30
N THR A 214 -3.16 -9.69 -2.14
CA THR A 214 -2.70 -10.46 -3.30
C THR A 214 -2.05 -11.77 -2.86
N ILE A 215 -2.19 -12.84 -3.67
CA ILE A 215 -1.58 -14.13 -3.36
C ILE A 215 -0.06 -14.02 -3.51
N SER A 216 0.68 -14.41 -2.46
CA SER A 216 2.13 -14.55 -2.50
C SER A 216 2.58 -15.67 -3.43
N GLU A 217 3.77 -15.57 -4.01
CA GLU A 217 4.42 -16.68 -4.73
C GLU A 217 5.51 -17.27 -3.84
N LEU A 218 5.52 -18.61 -3.68
CA LEU A 218 6.56 -19.32 -2.94
C LEU A 218 7.87 -19.31 -3.75
N VAL A 219 8.96 -18.86 -3.14
CA VAL A 219 10.25 -18.66 -3.83
C VAL A 219 11.28 -19.70 -3.39
N ALA A 220 11.34 -20.02 -2.10
CA ALA A 220 12.24 -21.03 -1.57
C ALA A 220 11.68 -21.63 -0.27
N PRO A 221 11.83 -22.93 -0.05
CA PRO A 221 12.26 -23.95 -1.00
C PRO A 221 11.31 -24.11 -2.21
N LEU A 222 11.86 -24.35 -3.40
CA LEU A 222 11.04 -24.58 -4.60
C LEU A 222 10.36 -25.93 -4.57
N ASP A 223 9.19 -26.02 -5.21
CA ASP A 223 8.48 -27.29 -5.39
C ASP A 223 9.35 -28.34 -6.08
N GLY A 224 9.44 -29.55 -5.49
CA GLY A 224 10.28 -30.65 -5.95
C GLY A 224 11.78 -30.49 -5.71
N SER A 225 12.23 -29.43 -5.02
CA SER A 225 13.66 -29.23 -4.74
C SER A 225 14.20 -30.11 -3.63
N ILE A 226 15.51 -30.35 -3.63
CA ILE A 226 16.27 -31.00 -2.55
C ILE A 226 17.05 -29.91 -1.82
N GLN A 227 16.94 -29.87 -0.51
CA GLN A 227 17.65 -28.97 0.39
C GLN A 227 18.77 -29.73 1.10
N THR A 228 20.01 -29.28 0.91
CA THR A 228 21.21 -29.84 1.57
C THR A 228 21.50 -29.17 2.92
N ASP A 229 20.58 -28.34 3.41
CA ASP A 229 20.59 -27.69 4.70
C ASP A 229 19.33 -28.08 5.45
N LEU A 230 19.45 -28.53 6.68
CA LEU A 230 18.31 -28.91 7.53
C LEU A 230 17.56 -27.69 8.09
N SER A 231 18.11 -26.49 7.96
CA SER A 231 17.46 -25.23 8.29
C SER A 231 17.29 -24.34 7.06
N PRO A 232 16.52 -24.79 6.04
CA PRO A 232 16.36 -24.00 4.82
C PRO A 232 15.66 -22.68 5.12
N ASN A 233 16.04 -21.64 4.39
CA ASN A 233 15.35 -20.37 4.48
C ASN A 233 14.06 -20.41 3.64
N PHE A 234 12.91 -20.26 4.29
CA PHE A 234 11.62 -20.10 3.62
C PHE A 234 11.48 -18.66 3.18
N TYR A 235 11.13 -18.45 1.93
CA TYR A 235 10.98 -17.13 1.34
C TYR A 235 9.87 -17.11 0.29
N TRP A 236 9.07 -16.04 0.28
CA TRP A 236 7.98 -15.82 -0.66
C TRP A 236 7.94 -14.35 -1.09
N THR A 237 7.19 -14.04 -2.15
CA THR A 237 6.98 -12.65 -2.56
C THR A 237 6.07 -11.94 -1.58
N ALA A 238 6.35 -10.65 -1.33
CA ALA A 238 5.44 -9.85 -0.53
C ALA A 238 4.07 -9.74 -1.24
N SER A 239 3.01 -9.77 -0.44
CA SER A 239 1.66 -9.47 -0.88
C SER A 239 1.40 -7.98 -0.70
N ASP A 240 0.64 -7.41 -1.62
CA ASP A 240 0.10 -6.07 -1.52
C ASP A 240 -1.41 -6.15 -1.26
N ASP A 241 -1.93 -5.18 -0.51
CA ASP A 241 -3.36 -4.99 -0.34
C ASP A 241 -3.83 -3.77 -1.12
N ILE A 242 -5.02 -3.87 -1.72
CA ILE A 242 -5.61 -2.77 -2.47
C ILE A 242 -6.29 -1.76 -1.55
N ASP A 243 -6.65 -2.19 -0.32
CA ASP A 243 -7.29 -1.34 0.67
C ASP A 243 -6.29 -0.29 1.18
N PRO A 244 -6.65 0.99 1.11
CA PRO A 244 -5.73 2.05 1.49
C PRO A 244 -5.33 1.96 2.97
N MET A 245 -4.04 2.06 3.23
CA MET A 245 -3.42 2.02 4.57
C MET A 245 -3.52 0.66 5.27
N ASP A 246 -3.91 -0.40 4.57
CA ASP A 246 -3.89 -1.73 5.14
C ASP A 246 -2.46 -2.29 5.21
N HIS A 247 -2.27 -3.24 6.11
CA HIS A 247 -0.99 -3.89 6.36
C HIS A 247 -1.16 -5.40 6.29
N VAL A 248 -0.31 -6.05 5.49
CA VAL A 248 -0.34 -7.50 5.31
C VAL A 248 0.62 -8.17 6.29
N SER A 249 0.11 -9.14 7.03
CA SER A 249 0.85 -10.10 7.85
C SER A 249 0.80 -11.49 7.23
N TYR A 250 1.69 -12.38 7.65
CA TYR A 250 1.81 -13.72 7.08
C TYR A 250 1.73 -14.79 8.16
N SER A 251 1.09 -15.91 7.82
CA SER A 251 1.17 -17.17 8.56
C SER A 251 1.80 -18.22 7.67
N MET A 252 3.06 -18.57 7.91
CA MET A 252 3.76 -19.63 7.19
C MET A 252 3.58 -20.93 7.94
N SER A 253 3.18 -21.98 7.22
CA SER A 253 2.96 -23.32 7.76
C SER A 253 3.79 -24.35 7.00
N TRP A 254 4.35 -25.34 7.73
CA TRP A 254 5.05 -26.49 7.16
C TRP A 254 4.75 -27.76 7.95
N TRP A 255 4.89 -28.91 7.30
CA TRP A 255 4.59 -30.21 7.88
C TRP A 255 5.39 -31.32 7.21
N GLY A 256 5.74 -32.34 7.99
CA GLY A 256 6.30 -33.59 7.46
C GLY A 256 5.22 -34.45 6.82
N MET A 257 5.56 -35.15 5.74
CA MET A 257 4.58 -35.98 5.00
C MET A 257 4.16 -37.25 5.73
N ASP A 258 4.94 -37.73 6.70
CA ASP A 258 4.65 -38.99 7.41
C ASP A 258 3.66 -38.80 8.56
N ASP A 259 3.77 -37.74 9.32
CA ASP A 259 2.94 -37.47 10.51
C ASP A 259 1.91 -36.36 10.33
N MET A 260 2.07 -35.51 9.32
CA MET A 260 1.18 -34.41 9.01
C MET A 260 1.01 -33.40 10.19
N GLU A 261 1.95 -33.39 11.15
CA GLU A 261 1.94 -32.39 12.21
C GLU A 261 2.33 -31.03 11.65
N VAL A 262 1.38 -30.09 11.69
CA VAL A 262 1.57 -28.75 11.12
C VAL A 262 2.27 -27.87 12.13
N GLN A 263 3.40 -27.33 11.74
CA GLN A 263 4.07 -26.22 12.42
C GLN A 263 3.67 -24.91 11.74
N SER A 264 3.52 -23.83 12.51
CA SER A 264 3.20 -22.51 11.94
C SER A 264 3.90 -21.39 12.69
N VAL A 265 4.17 -20.32 11.95
CA VAL A 265 4.76 -19.09 12.50
C VAL A 265 4.09 -17.88 11.86
N SER A 266 3.76 -16.86 12.69
CA SER A 266 3.21 -15.59 12.21
C SER A 266 4.31 -14.55 12.11
N LEU A 267 4.31 -13.77 11.02
CA LEU A 267 5.39 -12.86 10.63
C LEU A 267 4.84 -11.59 9.95
N ASP A 268 5.55 -10.49 10.11
CA ASP A 268 5.35 -9.26 9.34
C ASP A 268 6.34 -9.14 8.16
N SER A 269 7.14 -10.19 7.93
CA SER A 269 8.14 -10.26 6.86
C SER A 269 7.87 -11.47 5.97
N ASN A 270 8.35 -11.42 4.74
CA ASN A 270 8.15 -12.45 3.72
C ASN A 270 9.25 -13.52 3.69
N GLY A 271 9.82 -13.86 4.84
CA GLY A 271 10.80 -14.93 4.97
C GLY A 271 11.14 -15.29 6.39
N VAL A 272 11.52 -16.57 6.62
CA VAL A 272 11.90 -17.11 7.91
C VAL A 272 12.80 -18.33 7.74
N THR A 273 13.72 -18.53 8.68
CA THR A 273 14.45 -19.79 8.88
C THR A 273 13.88 -20.48 10.11
N PRO A 274 13.51 -21.77 10.06
CA PRO A 274 13.04 -22.51 11.23
C PRO A 274 14.06 -22.45 12.38
N GLU A 275 13.57 -22.38 13.62
CA GLU A 275 14.44 -22.38 14.80
C GLU A 275 15.08 -23.75 15.08
N GLU A 276 14.41 -24.83 14.67
CA GLU A 276 14.88 -26.20 14.81
C GLU A 276 15.17 -26.80 13.43
N ASP A 277 16.24 -27.61 13.37
CA ASP A 277 16.59 -28.33 12.16
C ASP A 277 15.49 -29.32 11.77
N LEU A 278 15.19 -29.38 10.48
CA LEU A 278 14.31 -30.39 9.89
C LEU A 278 14.99 -31.76 9.92
N MET A 279 14.20 -32.82 9.81
CA MET A 279 14.74 -34.16 9.70
C MET A 279 15.40 -34.35 8.34
N ASP A 280 16.50 -35.14 8.31
CA ASP A 280 17.18 -35.53 7.09
C ASP A 280 16.38 -36.60 6.33
N ASN A 281 16.57 -36.68 5.03
CA ASN A 281 15.92 -37.67 4.15
C ASN A 281 14.40 -37.63 4.23
N PHE A 282 13.82 -36.40 4.35
CA PHE A 282 12.41 -36.27 4.63
C PHE A 282 11.72 -35.34 3.64
N MET A 283 10.47 -35.64 3.33
CA MET A 283 9.64 -34.79 2.48
C MET A 283 8.77 -33.84 3.32
N TYR A 284 8.84 -32.56 3.04
CA TYR A 284 8.05 -31.52 3.67
C TYR A 284 7.13 -30.82 2.68
N GLY A 285 5.92 -30.48 3.16
CA GLY A 285 5.04 -29.55 2.48
C GLY A 285 5.04 -28.19 3.19
N TRP A 286 4.85 -27.11 2.49
CA TRP A 286 4.72 -25.79 3.08
C TRP A 286 3.82 -24.86 2.27
N SER A 287 3.21 -23.89 2.95
CA SER A 287 2.35 -22.86 2.36
C SER A 287 2.39 -21.58 3.19
N VAL A 288 1.94 -20.48 2.61
CA VAL A 288 1.83 -19.18 3.25
C VAL A 288 0.42 -18.66 3.08
N GLU A 289 -0.16 -18.17 4.17
CA GLU A 289 -1.39 -17.39 4.19
C GLU A 289 -1.03 -15.93 4.48
N ALA A 290 -1.36 -15.04 3.55
CA ALA A 290 -1.31 -13.60 3.75
C ALA A 290 -2.64 -13.13 4.32
N MET A 291 -2.62 -12.23 5.30
CA MET A 291 -3.79 -11.73 6.01
C MET A 291 -3.66 -10.22 6.19
N ASP A 292 -4.72 -9.49 5.88
CA ASP A 292 -4.85 -8.05 6.12
C ASP A 292 -5.20 -7.71 7.57
N MET A 293 -5.38 -6.43 7.89
CA MET A 293 -5.76 -5.97 9.23
C MET A 293 -7.22 -6.29 9.59
N ASN A 294 -8.05 -6.57 8.61
CA ASN A 294 -9.49 -6.84 8.75
C ASN A 294 -9.85 -8.32 8.60
N GLU A 295 -8.81 -9.22 8.62
CA GLU A 295 -8.92 -10.68 8.64
C GLU A 295 -9.33 -11.32 7.30
N ALA A 296 -9.28 -10.62 6.16
CA ALA A 296 -9.37 -11.29 4.87
C ALA A 296 -8.02 -11.93 4.51
N THR A 297 -8.05 -13.09 3.88
CA THR A 297 -6.86 -13.91 3.66
C THR A 297 -6.69 -14.36 2.22
N ALA A 298 -5.43 -14.54 1.83
CA ALA A 298 -5.04 -15.16 0.58
C ALA A 298 -4.00 -16.26 0.85
N LEU A 299 -4.31 -17.49 0.43
CA LEU A 299 -3.49 -18.67 0.66
C LEU A 299 -2.76 -19.09 -0.63
N THR A 300 -1.47 -19.41 -0.51
CA THR A 300 -0.68 -19.97 -1.62
C THR A 300 -1.07 -21.42 -1.92
N GLU A 301 -0.72 -21.91 -3.10
CA GLU A 301 -0.62 -23.35 -3.31
C GLU A 301 0.48 -23.94 -2.42
N THR A 302 0.40 -25.24 -2.12
CA THR A 302 1.43 -25.93 -1.34
C THR A 302 2.60 -26.30 -2.23
N ALA A 303 3.81 -26.00 -1.79
CA ALA A 303 5.03 -26.53 -2.38
C ALA A 303 5.59 -27.68 -1.51
N TYR A 304 6.26 -28.61 -2.16
CA TYR A 304 6.89 -29.76 -1.52
C TYR A 304 8.39 -29.76 -1.81
N PHE A 305 9.19 -30.16 -0.83
CA PHE A 305 10.62 -30.27 -0.99
C PHE A 305 11.15 -31.45 -0.15
N TYR A 306 12.36 -31.87 -0.46
CA TYR A 306 13.09 -32.89 0.31
C TYR A 306 14.25 -32.24 1.05
N THR A 307 14.58 -32.75 2.20
CA THR A 307 15.85 -32.55 2.92
C THR A 307 16.77 -33.73 2.65
N ASP A 308 18.04 -33.44 2.37
CA ASP A 308 19.10 -34.40 2.09
C ASP A 308 20.44 -33.72 2.39
N ALA A 309 20.82 -33.76 3.65
CA ALA A 309 22.02 -33.06 4.14
C ALA A 309 23.24 -33.97 4.28
N PHE A 310 22.99 -35.24 4.53
CA PHE A 310 24.02 -36.25 4.76
C PHE A 310 23.83 -37.41 3.79
N PRO A 311 24.76 -37.63 2.85
CA PRO A 311 24.63 -38.78 1.95
C PRO A 311 24.89 -40.10 2.68
N GLU A 312 23.97 -41.04 2.53
CA GLU A 312 24.03 -42.41 3.09
C GLU A 312 24.29 -43.43 1.98
N ALA A 313 24.52 -44.64 2.43
CA ALA A 313 24.70 -45.80 1.55
C ALA A 313 23.39 -46.56 1.33
N PRO A 314 23.23 -47.25 0.21
CA PRO A 314 22.10 -48.12 -0.03
C PRO A 314 21.85 -49.12 1.11
N ALA A 315 20.58 -49.41 1.37
CA ALA A 315 20.21 -50.39 2.38
C ALA A 315 20.72 -51.80 2.07
N ASN A 316 20.89 -52.62 3.11
CA ASN A 316 21.31 -54.00 2.94
C ASN A 316 20.32 -54.81 2.11
N PHE A 317 20.84 -55.68 1.23
CA PHE A 317 20.02 -56.55 0.38
C PHE A 317 20.60 -57.96 0.27
N MET A 318 19.86 -58.86 -0.29
CA MET A 318 20.23 -60.29 -0.37
C MET A 318 20.19 -60.82 -1.80
N THR A 319 21.08 -61.73 -2.09
CA THR A 319 21.00 -62.54 -3.29
C THR A 319 19.89 -63.58 -3.17
N LEU A 320 19.27 -63.93 -4.28
CA LEU A 320 18.19 -64.88 -4.35
C LEU A 320 18.56 -66.20 -5.10
N ALA A 321 19.25 -66.02 -6.24
CA ALA A 321 19.68 -67.21 -7.06
C ALA A 321 21.04 -66.85 -7.74
N PRO A 322 21.87 -67.90 -7.91
CA PRO A 322 21.75 -69.28 -7.36
C PRO A 322 21.80 -69.27 -5.82
N GLU A 323 21.18 -70.28 -5.19
CA GLU A 323 21.31 -70.47 -3.72
C GLU A 323 22.79 -70.69 -3.35
N ASN A 324 23.19 -70.27 -2.14
CA ASN A 324 24.55 -70.53 -1.67
C ASN A 324 24.86 -72.04 -1.68
N ASP A 325 26.09 -72.41 -2.11
CA ASP A 325 26.57 -73.81 -2.26
C ASP A 325 25.81 -74.55 -3.35
N ALA A 326 25.13 -73.92 -4.27
CA ALA A 326 24.50 -74.55 -5.42
C ALA A 326 25.54 -75.31 -6.27
N ALA A 327 25.27 -76.55 -6.65
CA ALA A 327 26.19 -77.43 -7.40
C ALA A 327 25.47 -78.13 -8.57
N GLY A 328 26.25 -78.50 -9.58
CA GLY A 328 25.71 -79.12 -10.76
C GLY A 328 24.96 -78.19 -11.70
N LEU A 329 25.28 -76.94 -11.63
CA LEU A 329 24.67 -75.92 -12.50
C LEU A 329 25.18 -76.01 -13.93
N GLY A 330 24.35 -75.66 -14.90
CA GLY A 330 24.77 -75.42 -16.29
C GLY A 330 25.69 -74.25 -16.43
N MET A 331 26.37 -74.13 -17.60
CA MET A 331 27.28 -73.04 -17.85
C MET A 331 26.58 -71.64 -17.94
N GLU A 332 25.33 -71.61 -18.38
CA GLU A 332 24.49 -70.41 -18.44
C GLU A 332 23.75 -70.30 -17.12
N ILE A 333 24.08 -69.26 -16.34
CA ILE A 333 23.58 -69.06 -14.98
C ILE A 333 22.91 -67.69 -14.90
N GLU A 334 21.69 -67.69 -14.43
CA GLU A 334 20.96 -66.47 -14.07
C GLU A 334 21.22 -66.14 -12.60
N PHE A 335 21.74 -64.95 -12.35
CA PHE A 335 21.96 -64.39 -11.02
C PHE A 335 20.81 -63.44 -10.71
N VAL A 336 20.23 -63.59 -9.53
CA VAL A 336 19.07 -62.80 -9.08
C VAL A 336 19.29 -62.32 -7.66
N TRP A 337 18.89 -61.09 -7.38
CA TRP A 337 18.97 -60.48 -6.06
C TRP A 337 17.76 -59.57 -5.78
N ASN A 338 17.56 -59.17 -4.52
CA ASN A 338 16.54 -58.22 -4.15
C ASN A 338 16.98 -56.80 -4.58
N ALA A 339 16.01 -56.00 -5.04
CA ALA A 339 16.23 -54.56 -5.11
C ALA A 339 16.51 -54.02 -3.69
N THR A 340 17.35 -53.02 -3.61
CA THR A 340 17.56 -52.23 -2.40
C THR A 340 17.06 -50.81 -2.61
N THR A 341 16.89 -50.07 -1.52
CA THR A 341 16.48 -48.65 -1.49
C THR A 341 17.61 -47.84 -0.88
N ASP A 342 17.68 -46.60 -1.22
CA ASP A 342 18.52 -45.63 -0.57
C ASP A 342 17.70 -44.79 0.40
N PRO A 343 18.23 -44.39 1.58
CA PRO A 343 17.60 -43.37 2.41
C PRO A 343 17.52 -42.04 1.74
N ASP A 344 18.54 -41.69 0.92
CA ASP A 344 18.61 -40.41 0.22
C ASP A 344 17.49 -40.28 -0.82
N PRO A 345 16.78 -39.17 -0.87
CA PRO A 345 15.64 -39.01 -1.77
C PRO A 345 16.07 -38.95 -3.24
N ILE A 346 15.32 -39.62 -4.10
CA ILE A 346 15.46 -39.58 -5.56
C ILE A 346 16.78 -40.23 -6.07
N GLU A 347 17.50 -41.00 -5.23
CA GLU A 347 18.70 -41.68 -5.61
C GLU A 347 18.45 -42.85 -6.61
N THR A 348 19.37 -43.01 -7.56
CA THR A 348 19.35 -44.13 -8.51
C THR A 348 20.40 -45.16 -8.12
N ILE A 349 19.94 -46.39 -7.83
CA ILE A 349 20.83 -47.47 -7.46
C ILE A 349 21.21 -48.28 -8.68
N HIS A 350 22.50 -48.48 -8.86
CA HIS A 350 23.07 -49.41 -9.84
C HIS A 350 23.67 -50.59 -9.18
N TYR A 351 23.51 -51.78 -9.80
CA TYR A 351 24.07 -53.03 -9.32
C TYR A 351 25.26 -53.48 -10.16
N GLN A 352 26.17 -54.19 -9.53
CA GLN A 352 27.30 -54.78 -10.24
C GLN A 352 27.55 -56.19 -9.64
N LEU A 353 27.36 -57.19 -10.46
CA LEU A 353 27.72 -58.57 -10.08
C LEU A 353 29.25 -58.68 -10.04
N VAL A 354 29.76 -59.26 -8.95
CA VAL A 354 31.18 -59.60 -8.81
C VAL A 354 31.31 -61.13 -8.61
N TYR A 355 32.20 -61.76 -9.35
CA TYR A 355 32.47 -63.19 -9.24
C TYR A 355 33.92 -63.47 -9.44
N THR A 356 34.40 -64.62 -8.91
CA THR A 356 35.80 -65.05 -9.01
C THR A 356 35.91 -66.57 -8.68
N ASP A 357 36.96 -67.21 -9.13
CA ASP A 357 37.34 -68.58 -8.69
C ASP A 357 38.22 -68.55 -7.43
N ASN A 358 38.76 -67.43 -7.04
CA ASN A 358 39.59 -67.24 -5.86
C ASN A 358 39.25 -65.98 -5.07
N TRP A 359 38.42 -66.12 -4.04
CA TRP A 359 37.98 -64.99 -3.24
C TRP A 359 39.07 -64.27 -2.43
N MET A 360 40.19 -64.98 -2.20
CA MET A 360 41.30 -64.46 -1.42
C MET A 360 42.22 -63.52 -2.25
N ASP A 361 42.05 -63.50 -3.56
CA ASP A 361 42.84 -62.69 -4.48
C ASP A 361 41.91 -61.70 -5.24
N SER A 362 41.81 -60.52 -4.76
CA SER A 362 40.98 -59.47 -5.39
C SER A 362 41.41 -59.12 -6.82
N THR A 363 42.60 -59.52 -7.26
CA THR A 363 43.06 -59.32 -8.66
C THR A 363 42.36 -60.23 -9.66
N THR A 364 41.70 -61.27 -9.17
CA THR A 364 40.93 -62.23 -9.98
C THR A 364 39.43 -61.87 -10.07
N TYR A 365 39.01 -60.80 -9.41
CA TYR A 365 37.61 -60.39 -9.42
C TYR A 365 37.17 -59.92 -10.79
N VAL A 366 36.07 -60.46 -11.27
CA VAL A 366 35.41 -60.04 -12.50
C VAL A 366 34.10 -59.34 -12.15
N PHE A 367 33.92 -58.18 -12.74
CA PHE A 367 32.73 -57.37 -12.51
C PHE A 367 31.88 -57.32 -13.80
N SER A 368 30.57 -57.38 -13.64
CA SER A 368 29.64 -57.09 -14.72
C SER A 368 29.68 -55.60 -15.10
N ASP A 369 29.02 -55.26 -16.17
CA ASP A 369 28.61 -53.86 -16.38
C ASP A 369 27.69 -53.41 -15.23
N LEU A 370 27.52 -52.10 -15.10
CA LEU A 370 26.51 -51.50 -14.19
C LEU A 370 25.11 -51.84 -14.70
N LEU A 371 24.25 -52.32 -13.81
CA LEU A 371 22.90 -52.81 -14.09
C LEU A 371 21.89 -51.98 -13.29
N GLU A 372 20.77 -51.68 -13.88
CA GLU A 372 19.59 -51.13 -13.18
C GLU A 372 18.64 -52.30 -12.75
N ASP A 373 18.69 -53.41 -13.48
CA ASP A 373 17.92 -54.61 -13.19
C ASP A 373 18.53 -55.39 -12.04
N THR A 374 17.73 -56.23 -11.38
CA THR A 374 18.10 -57.12 -10.27
C THR A 374 18.42 -58.55 -10.72
N THR A 375 18.74 -58.71 -11.99
CA THR A 375 19.09 -59.99 -12.59
C THR A 375 20.09 -59.80 -13.73
N VAL A 376 20.96 -60.82 -13.89
CA VAL A 376 21.88 -60.92 -15.02
C VAL A 376 22.19 -62.38 -15.31
N THR A 377 22.29 -62.74 -16.59
CA THR A 377 22.70 -64.06 -17.02
C THR A 377 24.14 -64.04 -17.52
N LEU A 378 25.00 -64.88 -16.99
CA LEU A 378 26.38 -65.06 -17.44
C LEU A 378 26.64 -66.48 -17.87
N VAL A 379 27.60 -66.63 -18.80
CA VAL A 379 28.15 -67.94 -19.19
C VAL A 379 29.49 -68.16 -18.46
N LEU A 380 29.56 -69.15 -17.56
CA LEU A 380 30.74 -69.45 -16.78
C LEU A 380 31.39 -70.76 -17.29
N GLU A 381 32.66 -70.99 -16.92
CA GLU A 381 33.41 -72.15 -17.34
C GLU A 381 32.90 -73.40 -16.61
N ASP A 382 32.86 -74.54 -17.32
CA ASP A 382 32.40 -75.81 -16.78
C ASP A 382 33.47 -76.47 -15.81
N ASN A 383 32.99 -77.16 -14.83
CA ASN A 383 33.80 -77.82 -13.81
C ASN A 383 34.65 -76.84 -12.95
N MET A 384 34.09 -75.70 -12.67
CA MET A 384 34.70 -74.69 -11.82
C MET A 384 33.83 -74.29 -10.65
N GLN A 385 34.48 -74.00 -9.55
CA GLN A 385 33.83 -73.34 -8.38
C GLN A 385 33.98 -71.88 -8.45
N TYR A 386 32.92 -71.14 -8.19
CA TYR A 386 32.93 -69.67 -8.16
C TYR A 386 32.39 -69.17 -6.82
N TYR A 387 32.95 -68.04 -6.41
CA TYR A 387 32.42 -67.14 -5.38
C TYR A 387 31.77 -65.97 -6.07
N TRP A 388 30.65 -65.51 -5.57
CA TRP A 388 29.93 -64.39 -6.17
C TRP A 388 29.17 -63.57 -5.15
N GLY A 389 28.92 -62.31 -5.49
CA GLY A 389 28.10 -61.35 -4.77
C GLY A 389 27.68 -60.23 -5.66
N VAL A 390 26.90 -59.34 -5.13
CA VAL A 390 26.41 -58.16 -5.84
C VAL A 390 26.75 -56.94 -5.01
N ILE A 391 27.17 -55.88 -5.66
CA ILE A 391 27.41 -54.56 -5.09
C ILE A 391 26.29 -53.67 -5.59
N ALA A 392 25.57 -53.00 -4.68
CA ALA A 392 24.72 -51.87 -4.99
C ALA A 392 25.51 -50.58 -4.81
N ARG A 393 25.35 -49.66 -5.71
CA ARG A 393 25.99 -48.35 -5.73
C ARG A 393 24.94 -47.26 -5.98
N ASP A 394 24.97 -46.23 -5.15
CA ASP A 394 24.21 -44.97 -5.36
C ASP A 394 24.90 -43.98 -6.30
N SER A 395 24.31 -42.81 -6.51
CA SER A 395 24.86 -41.75 -7.33
C SER A 395 26.02 -41.00 -6.64
N ASP A 396 26.07 -40.97 -5.33
CA ASP A 396 27.14 -40.34 -4.54
C ASP A 396 28.39 -41.23 -4.46
N GLY A 397 28.27 -42.46 -4.87
CA GLY A 397 29.39 -43.42 -4.97
C GLY A 397 29.59 -44.27 -3.75
N PHE A 398 28.65 -44.27 -2.78
CA PHE A 398 28.64 -45.26 -1.71
C PHE A 398 28.27 -46.62 -2.24
N ILE A 399 28.72 -47.65 -1.55
CA ILE A 399 28.50 -49.04 -1.98
C ILE A 399 28.12 -49.91 -0.81
N VAL A 400 27.22 -50.87 -1.05
CA VAL A 400 26.89 -51.91 -0.13
C VAL A 400 26.97 -53.30 -0.84
N GLY A 401 27.58 -54.26 -0.19
CA GLY A 401 27.63 -55.61 -0.73
C GLY A 401 26.46 -56.48 -0.25
N SER A 402 25.95 -57.32 -1.11
CA SER A 402 24.89 -58.26 -0.80
C SER A 402 25.23 -59.18 0.37
N ASN A 403 24.22 -59.74 1.07
CA ASN A 403 24.34 -60.72 2.14
C ASN A 403 25.28 -60.25 3.27
N ASN A 404 25.26 -58.91 3.62
CA ASN A 404 26.18 -58.31 4.57
C ASN A 404 27.66 -58.55 4.21
N ASN A 405 28.02 -58.33 2.94
CA ASN A 405 29.34 -58.56 2.36
C ASN A 405 29.84 -60.01 2.42
N THR A 406 28.95 -60.99 2.47
CA THR A 406 29.30 -62.43 2.48
C THR A 406 29.05 -63.00 1.08
N PRO A 407 30.09 -63.52 0.41
CA PRO A 407 29.93 -64.13 -0.90
C PRO A 407 29.16 -65.44 -0.83
N ASN A 408 28.39 -65.73 -1.86
CA ASN A 408 27.85 -67.02 -2.12
C ASN A 408 28.87 -67.90 -2.89
N THR A 409 28.72 -69.18 -2.80
CA THR A 409 29.48 -70.15 -3.62
C THR A 409 28.55 -70.88 -4.57
N LEU A 410 29.08 -71.30 -5.72
CA LEU A 410 28.42 -72.14 -6.68
C LEU A 410 29.42 -73.03 -7.41
N VAL A 411 28.98 -74.16 -7.93
CA VAL A 411 29.78 -75.07 -8.76
C VAL A 411 29.07 -75.29 -10.10
N VAL A 412 29.77 -74.97 -11.17
CA VAL A 412 29.35 -75.30 -12.53
C VAL A 412 29.83 -76.72 -12.83
N GLY A 413 28.96 -77.57 -13.35
CA GLY A 413 29.27 -78.98 -13.58
C GLY A 413 29.22 -79.85 -12.33
N THR A 414 30.06 -80.85 -12.21
CA THR A 414 29.99 -81.95 -11.22
C THR A 414 31.02 -81.89 -10.11
N LEU A 415 31.83 -80.87 -10.02
CA LEU A 415 32.76 -80.74 -8.89
C LEU A 415 32.03 -80.62 -7.55
N SER A 416 32.53 -81.31 -6.55
CA SER A 416 32.03 -81.17 -5.18
C SER A 416 32.75 -79.99 -4.53
N LEU A 417 32.00 -79.17 -3.83
CA LEU A 417 32.55 -78.10 -3.00
C LEU A 417 33.49 -78.61 -1.94
N ASP A 418 34.69 -78.07 -1.82
CA ASP A 418 35.55 -78.33 -0.68
C ASP A 418 35.15 -77.34 0.43
N SER A 419 34.48 -77.84 1.49
CA SER A 419 33.93 -77.06 2.58
C SER A 419 34.98 -76.27 3.40
N ASP A 420 36.26 -76.71 3.28
CA ASP A 420 37.36 -76.07 4.02
C ASP A 420 37.89 -74.80 3.37
N MET A 421 37.47 -74.48 2.10
CA MET A 421 37.94 -73.31 1.31
C MET A 421 36.90 -72.19 1.18
N SER A 422 35.70 -72.37 1.78
CA SER A 422 34.67 -71.30 1.69
C SER A 422 35.10 -70.06 2.50
N PRO A 423 35.15 -68.89 1.87
CA PRO A 423 35.43 -67.67 2.61
C PRO A 423 34.34 -67.38 3.63
N THR A 424 34.76 -67.02 4.83
CA THR A 424 33.80 -66.71 5.93
C THR A 424 33.32 -65.28 5.93
N GLU A 425 33.93 -64.43 5.13
CA GLU A 425 33.61 -62.99 5.11
C GLU A 425 34.02 -62.35 3.79
N PHE A 426 33.10 -61.56 3.25
CA PHE A 426 33.33 -60.61 2.16
C PHE A 426 33.58 -59.22 2.75
N THR A 427 34.82 -58.73 2.74
CA THR A 427 35.15 -57.41 3.25
C THR A 427 35.37 -56.44 2.10
N LEU A 428 34.42 -55.57 1.90
CA LEU A 428 34.68 -54.29 1.26
C LEU A 428 35.14 -53.31 2.36
N GLU A 429 36.42 -53.00 2.36
CA GLU A 429 36.90 -51.95 3.27
C GLU A 429 36.25 -50.63 2.90
N GLN A 430 35.75 -49.92 3.92
CA GLN A 430 35.15 -48.62 3.78
C GLN A 430 36.11 -47.66 3.09
N ASN A 431 35.57 -46.81 2.28
CA ASN A 431 36.21 -45.74 1.58
C ASN A 431 37.26 -44.98 2.43
N TYR A 432 38.55 -44.97 2.02
CA TYR A 432 39.58 -44.18 2.72
C TYR A 432 40.20 -43.18 1.76
N PRO A 433 40.28 -41.91 2.16
CA PRO A 433 39.85 -41.31 3.43
C PRO A 433 38.35 -40.95 3.45
N ASN A 434 37.72 -41.29 4.57
CA ASN A 434 36.37 -40.82 4.87
C ASN A 434 36.49 -39.45 5.58
N PRO A 435 35.71 -38.45 5.26
CA PRO A 435 34.75 -38.31 4.17
C PRO A 435 35.32 -37.49 2.98
N PHE A 436 34.91 -37.79 1.78
CA PHE A 436 35.12 -36.93 0.60
C PHE A 436 36.50 -36.84 -0.02
N ASN A 437 37.02 -37.96 -0.48
CA ASN A 437 38.07 -37.92 -1.52
C ASN A 437 37.53 -38.49 -2.85
N PRO A 438 37.68 -37.80 -4.00
CA PRO A 438 37.12 -38.23 -5.27
C PRO A 438 37.72 -39.50 -5.87
N THR A 439 38.63 -40.18 -5.17
CA THR A 439 39.22 -41.45 -5.61
C THR A 439 39.16 -42.47 -4.47
N THR A 440 38.23 -43.41 -4.55
CA THR A 440 38.17 -44.57 -3.69
C THR A 440 39.05 -45.68 -4.22
N GLN A 441 39.95 -46.18 -3.40
CA GLN A 441 40.66 -47.45 -3.66
C GLN A 441 40.00 -48.53 -2.90
N ILE A 442 39.40 -49.51 -3.59
CA ILE A 442 38.99 -50.78 -3.00
C ILE A 442 40.24 -51.63 -2.84
N LYS A 443 40.57 -52.03 -1.64
CA LYS A 443 41.62 -52.98 -1.33
C LYS A 443 41.02 -54.36 -1.09
#